data_c385b82b5f0c1e8b34ca1c96fd31fe54
#
_entry.id   c385b82b5f0c1e8b34ca1c96fd31fe54
#
_cell.length_a   1.000
_cell.length_b   1.000
_cell.length_c   1.000
_cell.angle_alpha   90.00
_cell.angle_beta   90.00
_cell.angle_gamma   90.00
#
_symmetry.space_group_name_H-M   'P 1'
#
loop_
_entity.id
_entity.type
_entity.pdbx_description
1 polymer ?
#
loop_
_entity_poly.entity_id
_entity_poly.type
_entity_poly.pdbx_seq_one_letter_code
_entity_poly.pdbx_strand_id
1 'polypeptide(L)'
;MVRILLIVVVGVLGAIALLEIGLRLLFGFGNPPIYKADEKIGYLLAPSQRTRRMGNRVEINEYSMRGSSLRPAPDPDTLRVMVLGDSIVNGGWWTDQDETIPAMMASLSQKRQKGEAVEVLNASANSWGPPNQLAYVRQFGLFDASTVVLVINTDDLFSKPPDPSVVGRDRNYPDRKPPLAIVEVFDRFAPSQPPPESSPPVAVPRDPVGYNLDAIREINAIATQTDARFRLAMTPLRREIGEPGPKDYELKARDRLKSLAETENIEYIDFLPIFNDHPQPETLYRDHIHLSPEGNRLVSDRLIDN
;
A
#
# COMPACT_ATOMS: atom_id res chain seq x y z
N MET A 1 29.51 6.18 49.02
CA MET A 1 28.67 5.23 48.30
C MET A 1 27.41 5.88 47.69
N VAL A 2 26.51 6.51 48.46
CA VAL A 2 25.25 7.10 47.97
C VAL A 2 25.46 8.14 46.85
N ARG A 3 26.46 9.04 46.96
CA ARG A 3 26.75 10.05 45.91
C ARG A 3 27.19 9.41 44.58
N ILE A 4 28.00 8.35 44.63
CA ILE A 4 28.45 7.64 43.42
C ILE A 4 27.26 6.91 42.77
N LEU A 5 26.43 6.24 43.58
CA LEU A 5 25.21 5.60 43.09
C LEU A 5 24.27 6.61 42.42
N LEU A 6 24.08 7.78 43.04
CA LEU A 6 23.25 8.84 42.48
C LEU A 6 23.80 9.35 41.13
N ILE A 7 25.11 9.56 41.01
CA ILE A 7 25.76 9.98 39.76
C ILE A 7 25.56 8.91 38.66
N VAL A 8 25.73 7.64 39.00
CA VAL A 8 25.53 6.54 38.06
C VAL A 8 24.07 6.49 37.60
N VAL A 9 23.10 6.58 38.51
CA VAL A 9 21.68 6.58 38.20
C VAL A 9 21.30 7.76 37.29
N VAL A 10 21.74 8.96 37.61
CA VAL A 10 21.50 10.18 36.80
C VAL A 10 22.13 10.03 35.39
N GLY A 11 23.37 9.49 35.34
CA GLY A 11 24.05 9.23 34.08
C GLY A 11 23.30 8.22 33.18
N VAL A 12 22.80 7.12 33.74
CA VAL A 12 22.00 6.12 33.03
C VAL A 12 20.67 6.70 32.54
N LEU A 13 19.96 7.43 33.41
CA LEU A 13 18.71 8.08 33.01
C LEU A 13 18.93 9.12 31.90
N GLY A 14 20.03 9.89 31.98
CA GLY A 14 20.42 10.83 30.92
C GLY A 14 20.73 10.14 29.61
N ALA A 15 21.45 9.01 29.64
CA ALA A 15 21.74 8.22 28.44
C ALA A 15 20.45 7.64 27.80
N ILE A 16 19.52 7.12 28.61
CA ILE A 16 18.21 6.63 28.12
C ILE A 16 17.41 7.77 27.50
N ALA A 17 17.36 8.95 28.10
CA ALA A 17 16.65 10.09 27.57
C ALA A 17 17.26 10.57 26.24
N LEU A 18 18.58 10.60 26.12
CA LEU A 18 19.24 10.95 24.86
C LEU A 18 18.97 9.91 23.76
N LEU A 19 18.98 8.62 24.09
CA LEU A 19 18.63 7.55 23.18
C LEU A 19 17.18 7.69 22.69
N GLU A 20 16.23 7.91 23.60
CA GLU A 20 14.81 8.12 23.27
C GLU A 20 14.61 9.31 22.32
N ILE A 21 15.27 10.45 22.62
CA ILE A 21 15.22 11.65 21.78
C ILE A 21 15.82 11.36 20.39
N GLY A 22 16.97 10.69 20.34
CA GLY A 22 17.63 10.30 19.10
C GLY A 22 16.76 9.39 18.23
N LEU A 23 16.14 8.37 18.84
CA LEU A 23 15.23 7.45 18.15
C LEU A 23 14.02 8.18 17.55
N ARG A 24 13.46 9.17 18.27
CA ARG A 24 12.33 9.98 17.77
C ARG A 24 12.74 10.92 16.66
N LEU A 25 13.80 11.69 16.85
CA LEU A 25 14.15 12.76 15.93
C LEU A 25 14.83 12.25 14.65
N LEU A 26 15.72 11.27 14.76
CA LEU A 26 16.50 10.76 13.63
C LEU A 26 15.74 9.68 12.84
N PHE A 27 15.02 8.81 13.53
CA PHE A 27 14.40 7.64 12.92
C PHE A 27 12.87 7.66 12.91
N GLY A 28 12.24 8.54 13.71
CA GLY A 28 10.78 8.64 13.81
C GLY A 28 10.14 7.50 14.61
N PHE A 29 10.89 6.75 15.42
CA PHE A 29 10.34 5.78 16.36
C PHE A 29 9.43 6.47 17.39
N GLY A 30 8.49 5.72 17.96
CA GLY A 30 7.45 6.26 18.86
C GLY A 30 6.28 6.91 18.14
N ASN A 31 6.30 7.00 16.80
CA ASN A 31 5.22 7.54 15.99
C ASN A 31 5.01 6.73 14.70
N PRO A 32 4.69 5.42 14.77
CA PRO A 32 4.38 4.62 13.59
C PRO A 32 3.07 5.07 12.93
N PRO A 33 2.86 4.77 11.64
CA PRO A 33 1.54 4.81 11.04
C PRO A 33 0.59 3.88 11.81
N ILE A 34 -0.58 4.39 12.19
CA ILE A 34 -1.59 3.68 12.97
C ILE A 34 -2.62 3.10 12.02
N TYR A 35 -3.15 1.93 12.37
CA TYR A 35 -4.23 1.25 11.67
C TYR A 35 -5.51 1.21 12.52
N LYS A 36 -6.65 1.12 11.84
CA LYS A 36 -7.96 0.95 12.43
C LYS A 36 -8.60 -0.30 11.83
N ALA A 37 -9.10 -1.19 12.69
CA ALA A 37 -9.88 -2.33 12.27
C ALA A 37 -11.21 -1.89 11.66
N ASP A 38 -11.64 -2.58 10.60
CA ASP A 38 -12.92 -2.39 9.93
C ASP A 38 -13.49 -3.74 9.53
N GLU A 39 -14.75 -4.00 9.88
CA GLU A 39 -15.39 -5.32 9.69
C GLU A 39 -15.59 -5.71 8.21
N LYS A 40 -15.64 -4.71 7.30
CA LYS A 40 -15.87 -4.95 5.87
C LYS A 40 -14.56 -4.92 5.08
N ILE A 41 -13.71 -3.92 5.37
CA ILE A 41 -12.45 -3.70 4.65
C ILE A 41 -11.32 -4.53 5.26
N GLY A 42 -11.49 -5.03 6.48
CA GLY A 42 -10.46 -5.65 7.31
C GLY A 42 -9.73 -4.58 8.12
N TYR A 43 -9.05 -3.66 7.49
CA TYR A 43 -8.39 -2.56 8.16
C TYR A 43 -8.10 -1.40 7.22
N LEU A 44 -7.89 -0.24 7.82
CA LEU A 44 -7.54 1.02 7.17
C LEU A 44 -6.37 1.67 7.90
N LEU A 45 -5.57 2.47 7.22
CA LEU A 45 -4.73 3.45 7.90
C LEU A 45 -5.63 4.41 8.67
N ALA A 46 -5.31 4.71 9.94
CA ALA A 46 -6.11 5.66 10.72
C ALA A 46 -6.13 7.02 10.00
N PRO A 47 -7.31 7.63 9.83
CA PRO A 47 -7.44 8.86 9.06
C PRO A 47 -6.74 10.04 9.74
N SER A 48 -6.40 11.05 8.96
CA SER A 48 -5.87 12.35 9.41
C SER A 48 -4.60 12.22 10.26
N GLN A 49 -3.64 11.39 9.82
CA GLN A 49 -2.37 11.22 10.51
C GLN A 49 -1.18 11.65 9.65
N ARG A 50 -0.14 12.14 10.32
CA ARG A 50 1.15 12.47 9.73
C ARG A 50 2.25 11.83 10.54
N THR A 51 3.12 11.08 9.89
CA THR A 51 4.27 10.44 10.52
C THR A 51 5.52 10.66 9.66
N ARG A 52 6.68 10.49 10.30
CA ARG A 52 7.97 10.47 9.61
C ARG A 52 8.75 9.24 10.09
N ARG A 53 9.25 8.45 9.14
CA ARG A 53 9.99 7.22 9.43
C ARG A 53 11.23 7.14 8.58
N MET A 54 12.40 6.96 9.19
CA MET A 54 13.69 6.87 8.48
C MET A 54 13.89 7.98 7.44
N GLY A 55 13.43 9.19 7.75
CA GLY A 55 13.45 10.32 6.82
C GLY A 55 12.22 10.47 5.94
N ASN A 56 11.46 9.40 5.68
CA ASN A 56 10.30 9.40 4.80
C ASN A 56 9.06 10.00 5.47
N ARG A 57 8.34 10.84 4.74
CA ARG A 57 7.06 11.41 5.14
C ARG A 57 5.94 10.43 4.78
N VAL A 58 4.97 10.30 5.66
CA VAL A 58 3.74 9.54 5.44
C VAL A 58 2.58 10.41 5.92
N GLU A 59 1.74 10.83 5.00
CA GLU A 59 0.54 11.61 5.28
C GLU A 59 -0.69 10.82 4.83
N ILE A 60 -1.67 10.67 5.72
CA ILE A 60 -2.93 9.98 5.48
C ILE A 60 -4.05 10.98 5.69
N ASN A 61 -4.92 11.10 4.70
CA ASN A 61 -6.05 12.02 4.74
C ASN A 61 -7.25 11.48 5.55
N GLU A 62 -8.34 12.23 5.58
CA GLU A 62 -9.58 11.92 6.30
C GLU A 62 -10.33 10.69 5.76
N TYR A 63 -10.01 10.25 4.54
CA TYR A 63 -10.56 9.05 3.91
C TYR A 63 -9.63 7.84 3.98
N SER A 64 -8.61 7.89 4.85
CA SER A 64 -7.60 6.82 4.99
C SER A 64 -6.72 6.60 3.75
N MET A 65 -6.73 7.52 2.81
CA MET A 65 -5.85 7.50 1.63
C MET A 65 -4.49 8.11 1.96
N ARG A 66 -3.45 7.62 1.32
CA ARG A 66 -2.13 8.25 1.43
C ARG A 66 -2.05 9.49 0.55
N GLY A 67 -2.18 10.64 1.17
CA GLY A 67 -2.21 11.94 0.49
C GLY A 67 -2.63 13.06 1.43
N SER A 68 -2.70 14.28 0.90
CA SER A 68 -3.25 15.44 1.58
C SER A 68 -4.78 15.35 1.71
N SER A 69 -5.37 16.27 2.47
CA SER A 69 -6.82 16.42 2.59
C SER A 69 -7.48 16.55 1.21
N LEU A 70 -8.60 15.90 1.04
CA LEU A 70 -9.29 15.73 -0.24
C LEU A 70 -10.69 16.37 -0.20
N ARG A 71 -11.01 17.14 -1.24
CA ARG A 71 -12.40 17.51 -1.49
C ARG A 71 -13.16 16.33 -2.13
N PRO A 72 -14.38 16.01 -1.71
CA PRO A 72 -15.15 14.89 -2.28
C PRO A 72 -15.26 14.97 -3.80
N ALA A 73 -15.58 16.14 -4.36
CA ALA A 73 -15.57 16.38 -5.80
C ALA A 73 -14.29 17.11 -6.24
N PRO A 74 -13.75 16.84 -7.44
CA PRO A 74 -12.60 17.57 -7.99
C PRO A 74 -12.97 19.01 -8.30
N ASP A 75 -11.96 19.86 -8.43
CA ASP A 75 -12.16 21.19 -9.00
C ASP A 75 -12.62 21.08 -10.47
N PRO A 76 -13.37 22.08 -10.97
CA PRO A 76 -13.68 22.16 -12.39
C PRO A 76 -12.41 22.03 -13.23
N ASP A 77 -12.49 21.33 -14.35
CA ASP A 77 -11.37 21.09 -15.28
C ASP A 77 -10.19 20.29 -14.68
N THR A 78 -10.43 19.56 -13.58
CA THR A 78 -9.43 18.66 -12.98
C THR A 78 -9.78 17.20 -13.29
N LEU A 79 -8.88 16.49 -13.96
CA LEU A 79 -8.99 15.05 -14.13
C LEU A 79 -8.57 14.37 -12.82
N ARG A 80 -9.46 13.57 -12.26
CA ARG A 80 -9.16 12.79 -11.06
C ARG A 80 -8.94 11.33 -11.41
N VAL A 81 -7.79 10.80 -10.99
CA VAL A 81 -7.42 9.39 -11.13
C VAL A 81 -7.39 8.76 -9.73
N MET A 82 -8.11 7.67 -9.52
CA MET A 82 -8.06 6.91 -8.28
C MET A 82 -7.20 5.65 -8.48
N VAL A 83 -6.11 5.55 -7.73
CA VAL A 83 -5.25 4.36 -7.74
C VAL A 83 -5.55 3.52 -6.50
N LEU A 84 -6.01 2.31 -6.75
CA LEU A 84 -6.26 1.26 -5.76
C LEU A 84 -5.07 0.31 -5.74
N GLY A 85 -4.70 -0.20 -4.58
CA GLY A 85 -3.63 -1.19 -4.48
C GLY A 85 -3.29 -1.59 -3.05
N ASP A 86 -2.18 -2.28 -2.93
CA ASP A 86 -1.60 -2.78 -1.70
C ASP A 86 -0.42 -1.92 -1.20
N SER A 87 0.60 -2.56 -0.61
CA SER A 87 1.83 -1.91 -0.15
C SER A 87 2.68 -1.34 -1.28
N ILE A 88 2.55 -1.84 -2.50
CA ILE A 88 3.27 -1.33 -3.67
C ILE A 88 2.78 0.08 -4.01
N VAL A 89 1.46 0.29 -4.03
CA VAL A 89 0.84 1.60 -4.26
C VAL A 89 0.98 2.49 -3.02
N ASN A 90 0.75 1.91 -1.83
CA ASN A 90 0.86 2.64 -0.58
C ASN A 90 2.29 3.15 -0.33
N GLY A 91 3.29 2.36 -0.65
CA GLY A 91 4.70 2.67 -0.38
C GLY A 91 5.10 2.48 1.08
N GLY A 92 4.19 2.11 1.97
CA GLY A 92 4.47 1.90 3.39
C GLY A 92 5.22 3.06 4.05
N TRP A 93 5.96 2.79 5.11
CA TRP A 93 6.81 3.78 5.78
C TRP A 93 8.20 3.92 5.15
N TRP A 94 8.55 3.05 4.21
CA TRP A 94 9.88 2.99 3.57
C TRP A 94 9.99 3.79 2.26
N THR A 95 8.89 4.34 1.77
CA THR A 95 8.83 5.20 0.59
C THR A 95 8.40 6.61 1.02
N ASP A 96 9.08 7.64 0.57
CA ASP A 96 8.65 9.02 0.85
C ASP A 96 7.31 9.34 0.18
N GLN A 97 6.60 10.32 0.71
CA GLN A 97 5.30 10.76 0.23
C GLN A 97 5.30 11.04 -1.28
N ASP A 98 6.37 11.69 -1.77
CA ASP A 98 6.47 12.12 -3.17
C ASP A 98 7.02 11.01 -4.09
N GLU A 99 7.44 9.87 -3.54
CA GLU A 99 8.02 8.74 -4.27
C GLU A 99 7.05 7.55 -4.44
N THR A 100 5.81 7.68 -3.99
CA THR A 100 4.77 6.68 -4.25
C THR A 100 4.33 6.72 -5.72
N ILE A 101 3.84 5.60 -6.25
CA ILE A 101 3.34 5.53 -7.63
C ILE A 101 2.32 6.65 -7.90
N PRO A 102 1.26 6.87 -7.08
CA PRO A 102 0.30 7.94 -7.35
C PRO A 102 0.90 9.35 -7.30
N ALA A 103 1.83 9.62 -6.37
CA ALA A 103 2.49 10.93 -6.30
C ALA A 103 3.36 11.19 -7.53
N MET A 104 4.09 10.16 -7.99
CA MET A 104 4.88 10.26 -9.22
C MET A 104 3.98 10.43 -10.45
N MET A 105 2.84 9.72 -10.54
CA MET A 105 1.85 9.90 -11.59
C MET A 105 1.37 11.37 -11.64
N ALA A 106 0.99 11.94 -10.50
CA ALA A 106 0.56 13.34 -10.43
C ALA A 106 1.66 14.30 -10.93
N SER A 107 2.90 14.10 -10.45
CA SER A 107 4.06 14.94 -10.86
C SER A 107 4.38 14.83 -12.36
N LEU A 108 4.29 13.63 -12.91
CA LEU A 108 4.56 13.38 -14.34
C LEU A 108 3.46 13.95 -15.24
N SER A 109 2.18 13.76 -14.84
CA SER A 109 1.04 14.31 -15.56
C SER A 109 1.11 15.84 -15.65
N GLN A 110 1.43 16.52 -14.56
CA GLN A 110 1.61 17.98 -14.55
C GLN A 110 2.72 18.47 -15.50
N LYS A 111 3.77 17.65 -15.71
CA LYS A 111 4.87 17.99 -16.63
C LYS A 111 4.50 17.78 -18.10
N ARG A 112 3.64 16.78 -18.40
CA ARG A 112 3.28 16.39 -19.76
C ARG A 112 2.06 17.13 -20.30
N GLN A 113 1.05 17.33 -19.47
CA GLN A 113 -0.20 17.99 -19.84
C GLN A 113 -0.12 19.49 -19.52
N LYS A 114 0.17 20.30 -20.52
CA LYS A 114 0.12 21.77 -20.41
C LYS A 114 -1.35 22.21 -20.49
N GLY A 115 -2.05 22.28 -19.35
CA GLY A 115 -3.36 22.95 -19.32
C GLY A 115 -4.46 22.24 -18.53
N GLU A 116 -4.36 20.95 -18.26
CA GLU A 116 -5.32 20.25 -17.40
C GLU A 116 -4.70 19.90 -16.05
N ALA A 117 -5.40 20.20 -14.97
CA ALA A 117 -4.99 19.76 -13.64
C ALA A 117 -5.29 18.27 -13.47
N VAL A 118 -4.33 17.49 -12.99
CA VAL A 118 -4.52 16.06 -12.69
C VAL A 118 -4.34 15.85 -11.19
N GLU A 119 -5.35 15.30 -10.56
CA GLU A 119 -5.32 14.87 -9.16
C GLU A 119 -5.29 13.35 -9.09
N VAL A 120 -4.30 12.78 -8.39
CA VAL A 120 -4.15 11.33 -8.28
C VAL A 120 -4.32 10.91 -6.81
N LEU A 121 -5.34 10.11 -6.55
CA LEU A 121 -5.69 9.60 -5.22
C LEU A 121 -4.98 8.26 -4.98
N ASN A 122 -4.48 8.06 -3.76
CA ASN A 122 -3.83 6.82 -3.33
C ASN A 122 -4.70 6.08 -2.32
N ALA A 123 -5.64 5.28 -2.77
CA ALA A 123 -6.53 4.46 -1.94
C ALA A 123 -5.96 3.05 -1.77
N SER A 124 -5.05 2.90 -0.84
CA SER A 124 -4.28 1.68 -0.63
C SER A 124 -3.88 1.47 0.83
N ALA A 125 -3.62 0.23 1.20
CA ALA A 125 -2.98 -0.09 2.46
C ALA A 125 -2.12 -1.37 2.31
N ASN A 126 -1.16 -1.54 3.21
CA ASN A 126 -0.27 -2.70 3.15
C ASN A 126 -1.07 -4.01 3.20
N SER A 127 -0.69 -4.97 2.34
CA SER A 127 -1.30 -6.30 2.23
C SER A 127 -2.81 -6.32 1.92
N TRP A 128 -3.36 -5.25 1.35
CA TRP A 128 -4.69 -5.31 0.76
C TRP A 128 -4.67 -6.14 -0.52
N GLY A 129 -5.60 -7.09 -0.62
CA GLY A 129 -5.92 -7.73 -1.89
C GLY A 129 -7.17 -7.12 -2.54
N PRO A 130 -7.58 -7.59 -3.72
CA PRO A 130 -8.76 -7.12 -4.44
C PRO A 130 -10.05 -7.06 -3.59
N PRO A 131 -10.32 -7.99 -2.66
CA PRO A 131 -11.51 -7.90 -1.80
C PRO A 131 -11.49 -6.73 -0.81
N ASN A 132 -10.32 -6.34 -0.27
CA ASN A 132 -10.18 -5.16 0.59
C ASN A 132 -10.43 -3.88 -0.23
N GLN A 133 -9.86 -3.82 -1.45
CA GLN A 133 -10.00 -2.70 -2.37
C GLN A 133 -11.46 -2.53 -2.83
N LEU A 134 -12.15 -3.62 -3.15
CA LEU A 134 -13.59 -3.63 -3.44
C LEU A 134 -14.42 -3.12 -2.26
N ALA A 135 -14.13 -3.61 -1.05
CA ALA A 135 -14.84 -3.16 0.16
C ALA A 135 -14.62 -1.67 0.42
N TYR A 136 -13.40 -1.16 0.17
CA TYR A 136 -13.10 0.27 0.24
C TYR A 136 -13.94 1.08 -0.75
N VAL A 137 -13.96 0.68 -2.02
CA VAL A 137 -14.76 1.35 -3.07
C VAL A 137 -16.26 1.33 -2.74
N ARG A 138 -16.79 0.22 -2.23
CA ARG A 138 -18.18 0.11 -1.79
C ARG A 138 -18.52 1.04 -0.63
N GLN A 139 -17.57 1.29 0.27
CA GLN A 139 -17.79 2.12 1.47
C GLN A 139 -17.61 3.61 1.20
N PHE A 140 -16.62 4.00 0.40
CA PHE A 140 -16.23 5.39 0.20
C PHE A 140 -16.57 5.93 -1.21
N GLY A 141 -16.86 5.05 -2.17
CA GLY A 141 -17.05 5.44 -3.57
C GLY A 141 -15.75 5.70 -4.32
N LEU A 142 -15.87 6.32 -5.47
CA LEU A 142 -14.74 6.63 -6.36
C LEU A 142 -14.36 8.12 -6.38
N PHE A 143 -15.01 8.97 -5.57
CA PHE A 143 -14.71 10.40 -5.44
C PHE A 143 -14.74 11.16 -6.76
N ASP A 144 -15.70 10.85 -7.63
CA ASP A 144 -15.83 11.42 -8.98
C ASP A 144 -14.55 11.25 -9.84
N ALA A 145 -13.81 10.18 -9.63
CA ALA A 145 -12.66 9.86 -10.47
C ALA A 145 -13.10 9.49 -11.89
N SER A 146 -12.49 10.12 -12.88
CA SER A 146 -12.68 9.80 -14.31
C SER A 146 -11.94 8.52 -14.73
N THR A 147 -10.94 8.12 -13.94
CA THR A 147 -10.17 6.89 -14.16
C THR A 147 -9.90 6.19 -12.85
N VAL A 148 -10.09 4.88 -12.81
CA VAL A 148 -9.74 4.01 -11.70
C VAL A 148 -8.64 3.06 -12.18
N VAL A 149 -7.50 3.09 -11.51
CA VAL A 149 -6.37 2.19 -11.78
C VAL A 149 -6.23 1.22 -10.62
N LEU A 150 -6.40 -0.06 -10.88
CA LEU A 150 -6.13 -1.10 -9.90
C LEU A 150 -4.74 -1.69 -10.16
N VAL A 151 -3.85 -1.52 -9.20
CA VAL A 151 -2.50 -2.10 -9.24
C VAL A 151 -2.44 -3.26 -8.27
N ILE A 152 -2.18 -4.43 -8.79
CA ILE A 152 -1.97 -5.67 -8.03
C ILE A 152 -0.58 -6.24 -8.30
N ASN A 153 -0.19 -7.21 -7.51
CA ASN A 153 0.97 -8.07 -7.76
C ASN A 153 0.56 -9.54 -7.82
N THR A 154 1.49 -10.44 -8.09
CA THR A 154 1.20 -11.87 -8.25
C THR A 154 0.59 -12.49 -6.99
N ASP A 155 1.02 -12.09 -5.79
CA ASP A 155 0.51 -12.64 -4.53
C ASP A 155 -0.95 -12.21 -4.28
N ASP A 156 -1.38 -11.06 -4.82
CA ASP A 156 -2.76 -10.57 -4.67
C ASP A 156 -3.80 -11.47 -5.32
N LEU A 157 -3.43 -12.24 -6.34
CA LEU A 157 -4.31 -13.24 -6.94
C LEU A 157 -4.65 -14.40 -5.96
N PHE A 158 -3.89 -14.51 -4.87
CA PHE A 158 -4.07 -15.52 -3.83
C PHE A 158 -4.45 -14.90 -2.48
N SER A 159 -4.83 -13.62 -2.46
CA SER A 159 -5.18 -12.90 -1.24
C SER A 159 -6.35 -13.54 -0.51
N LYS A 160 -6.25 -13.49 0.83
CA LYS A 160 -7.31 -13.96 1.73
C LYS A 160 -8.43 -12.91 1.84
N PRO A 161 -9.62 -13.29 2.33
CA PRO A 161 -10.65 -12.33 2.69
C PRO A 161 -10.16 -11.30 3.72
N PRO A 162 -10.77 -10.09 3.75
CA PRO A 162 -10.45 -9.06 4.71
C PRO A 162 -10.48 -9.57 6.15
N ASP A 163 -9.44 -9.27 6.95
CA ASP A 163 -9.31 -9.70 8.33
C ASP A 163 -9.00 -8.50 9.25
N PRO A 164 -9.96 -8.05 10.08
CA PRO A 164 -9.74 -6.95 11.03
C PRO A 164 -8.84 -7.35 12.20
N SER A 165 -8.66 -8.66 12.43
CA SER A 165 -8.02 -9.17 13.63
C SER A 165 -6.51 -8.92 13.70
N VAL A 166 -5.88 -8.54 12.60
CA VAL A 166 -4.43 -8.23 12.53
C VAL A 166 -4.09 -6.93 13.25
N VAL A 167 -5.03 -5.99 13.34
CA VAL A 167 -4.82 -4.67 13.93
C VAL A 167 -4.60 -4.77 15.44
N GLY A 168 -3.50 -4.15 15.92
CA GLY A 168 -3.09 -4.17 17.32
C GLY A 168 -2.44 -5.47 17.79
N ARG A 169 -2.36 -6.50 16.93
CA ARG A 169 -1.72 -7.79 17.22
C ARG A 169 -0.45 -8.02 16.42
N ASP A 170 -0.50 -7.73 15.14
CA ASP A 170 0.69 -7.75 14.33
C ASP A 170 1.40 -6.40 14.45
N ARG A 171 2.71 -6.45 14.71
CA ARG A 171 3.58 -5.26 14.85
C ARG A 171 3.57 -4.35 13.61
N ASN A 172 3.16 -4.87 12.45
CA ASN A 172 3.06 -4.11 11.21
C ASN A 172 1.75 -3.32 11.12
N TYR A 173 0.76 -3.65 11.97
CA TYR A 173 -0.56 -3.01 12.02
C TYR A 173 -0.89 -2.48 13.41
N PRO A 174 -0.07 -1.55 13.97
CA PRO A 174 -0.31 -1.02 15.31
C PRO A 174 -1.60 -0.20 15.35
N ASP A 175 -2.39 -0.39 16.42
CA ASP A 175 -3.62 0.34 16.70
C ASP A 175 -3.40 1.61 17.54
N ARG A 176 -2.20 1.76 18.10
CA ARG A 176 -1.82 2.86 18.98
C ARG A 176 -0.33 3.17 18.89
N LYS A 177 0.01 4.41 19.28
CA LYS A 177 1.41 4.82 19.38
C LYS A 177 2.03 4.22 20.61
N PRO A 178 3.26 3.71 20.54
CA PRO A 178 3.99 3.23 21.69
C PRO A 178 4.31 4.41 22.63
N PRO A 179 4.37 4.19 23.97
CA PRO A 179 4.64 5.25 24.92
C PRO A 179 6.05 5.84 24.76
N LEU A 180 7.00 5.00 24.38
CA LEU A 180 8.40 5.38 24.13
C LEU A 180 8.88 4.80 22.79
N ALA A 181 9.81 5.50 22.15
CA ALA A 181 10.48 5.03 20.96
C ALA A 181 11.32 3.77 21.21
N ILE A 182 11.95 3.71 22.38
CA ILE A 182 12.70 2.53 22.84
C ILE A 182 11.78 1.30 22.90
N VAL A 183 10.56 1.45 23.43
CA VAL A 183 9.58 0.36 23.50
C VAL A 183 9.24 -0.14 22.11
N GLU A 184 9.01 0.75 21.15
CA GLU A 184 8.75 0.34 19.77
C GLU A 184 9.90 -0.47 19.17
N VAL A 185 11.16 -0.06 19.46
CA VAL A 185 12.32 -0.82 18.97
C VAL A 185 12.34 -2.22 19.56
N PHE A 186 12.09 -2.38 20.86
CA PHE A 186 12.05 -3.70 21.50
C PHE A 186 10.89 -4.57 21.00
N ASP A 187 9.70 -3.98 20.80
CA ASP A 187 8.52 -4.69 20.29
C ASP A 187 8.75 -5.26 18.88
N ARG A 188 9.66 -4.65 18.09
CA ARG A 188 10.06 -5.19 16.78
C ARG A 188 10.81 -6.52 16.86
N PHE A 189 11.43 -6.82 17.97
CA PHE A 189 12.13 -8.10 18.23
C PHE A 189 11.26 -9.10 18.99
N ALA A 190 10.11 -8.65 19.55
CA ALA A 190 9.17 -9.53 20.22
C ALA A 190 8.45 -10.46 19.21
N PRO A 191 8.14 -11.71 19.53
CA PRO A 191 7.32 -12.55 18.69
C PRO A 191 5.92 -11.94 18.52
N SER A 192 5.35 -12.06 17.31
CA SER A 192 3.96 -11.66 17.05
C SER A 192 3.01 -12.46 17.94
N GLN A 193 1.98 -11.80 18.47
CA GLN A 193 0.99 -12.47 19.30
C GLN A 193 0.12 -13.39 18.43
N PRO A 194 -0.13 -14.65 18.84
CA PRO A 194 -1.05 -15.52 18.12
C PRO A 194 -2.46 -14.93 18.13
N PRO A 195 -3.29 -15.24 17.11
CA PRO A 195 -4.70 -14.90 17.13
C PRO A 195 -5.37 -15.43 18.42
N PRO A 196 -6.37 -14.73 18.99
CA PRO A 196 -7.12 -15.30 20.11
C PRO A 196 -7.82 -16.57 19.67
N GLU A 197 -7.87 -17.54 20.54
CA GLU A 197 -8.63 -18.80 20.33
C GLU A 197 -10.12 -18.55 20.00
N SER A 198 -10.66 -17.39 20.39
CA SER A 198 -12.03 -16.98 20.13
C SER A 198 -12.28 -16.32 18.77
N SER A 199 -11.25 -16.04 17.98
CA SER A 199 -11.45 -15.48 16.63
C SER A 199 -11.74 -16.63 15.68
N PRO A 200 -12.92 -16.67 15.02
CA PRO A 200 -13.16 -17.67 13.99
C PRO A 200 -12.09 -17.52 12.90
N PRO A 201 -11.50 -18.61 12.44
CA PRO A 201 -10.54 -18.54 11.34
C PRO A 201 -11.25 -17.98 10.11
N VAL A 202 -10.62 -17.00 9.47
CA VAL A 202 -11.11 -16.46 8.19
C VAL A 202 -11.11 -17.63 7.19
N ALA A 203 -12.30 -18.01 6.71
CA ALA A 203 -12.46 -19.11 5.79
C ALA A 203 -11.74 -18.79 4.48
N VAL A 204 -10.73 -19.58 4.13
CA VAL A 204 -10.03 -19.44 2.86
C VAL A 204 -10.95 -19.98 1.75
N PRO A 205 -11.21 -19.22 0.68
CA PRO A 205 -11.98 -19.69 -0.47
C PRO A 205 -11.36 -20.95 -1.08
N ARG A 206 -12.21 -21.85 -1.58
CA ARG A 206 -11.73 -23.07 -2.29
C ARG A 206 -10.97 -22.73 -3.57
N ASP A 207 -11.36 -21.66 -4.23
CA ASP A 207 -10.68 -21.05 -5.38
C ASP A 207 -10.25 -19.62 -5.01
N PRO A 208 -9.06 -19.42 -4.41
CA PRO A 208 -8.59 -18.10 -4.05
C PRO A 208 -8.45 -17.17 -5.26
N VAL A 209 -7.99 -17.71 -6.40
CA VAL A 209 -7.83 -16.91 -7.63
C VAL A 209 -9.19 -16.43 -8.12
N GLY A 210 -10.18 -17.31 -8.24
CA GLY A 210 -11.55 -16.92 -8.65
C GLY A 210 -12.15 -15.85 -7.73
N TYR A 211 -11.97 -16.00 -6.42
CA TYR A 211 -12.44 -15.03 -5.43
C TYR A 211 -11.84 -13.62 -5.63
N ASN A 212 -10.55 -13.55 -5.93
CA ASN A 212 -9.88 -12.27 -6.18
C ASN A 212 -10.27 -11.69 -7.55
N LEU A 213 -10.43 -12.54 -8.57
CA LEU A 213 -10.90 -12.12 -9.89
C LEU A 213 -12.35 -11.58 -9.85
N ASP A 214 -13.22 -12.18 -9.05
CA ASP A 214 -14.58 -11.69 -8.84
C ASP A 214 -14.59 -10.29 -8.23
N ALA A 215 -13.71 -10.02 -7.26
CA ALA A 215 -13.55 -8.69 -6.69
C ALA A 215 -13.05 -7.66 -7.74
N ILE A 216 -12.11 -8.04 -8.60
CA ILE A 216 -11.64 -7.18 -9.70
C ILE A 216 -12.78 -6.88 -10.68
N ARG A 217 -13.58 -7.89 -11.06
CA ARG A 217 -14.75 -7.71 -11.92
C ARG A 217 -15.76 -6.73 -11.34
N GLU A 218 -16.02 -6.84 -10.04
CA GLU A 218 -16.95 -5.93 -9.38
C GLU A 218 -16.44 -4.49 -9.28
N ILE A 219 -15.13 -4.29 -9.06
CA ILE A 219 -14.53 -2.93 -9.10
C ILE A 219 -14.69 -2.33 -10.50
N ASN A 220 -14.43 -3.11 -11.56
CA ASN A 220 -14.67 -2.68 -12.95
C ASN A 220 -16.13 -2.30 -13.19
N ALA A 221 -17.07 -3.12 -12.71
CA ALA A 221 -18.50 -2.83 -12.85
C ALA A 221 -18.91 -1.53 -12.14
N ILE A 222 -18.38 -1.27 -10.92
CA ILE A 222 -18.64 -0.03 -10.19
C ILE A 222 -18.06 1.18 -10.95
N ALA A 223 -16.84 1.07 -11.46
CA ALA A 223 -16.21 2.13 -12.25
C ALA A 223 -17.04 2.44 -13.52
N THR A 224 -17.44 1.41 -14.25
CA THR A 224 -18.28 1.56 -15.45
C THR A 224 -19.64 2.20 -15.15
N GLN A 225 -20.28 1.85 -14.03
CA GLN A 225 -21.54 2.45 -13.61
C GLN A 225 -21.45 3.95 -13.28
N THR A 226 -20.25 4.43 -12.98
CA THR A 226 -19.98 5.86 -12.70
C THR A 226 -19.29 6.56 -13.87
N ASP A 227 -19.31 5.98 -15.07
CA ASP A 227 -18.64 6.49 -16.28
C ASP A 227 -17.10 6.66 -16.11
N ALA A 228 -16.50 5.99 -15.14
CA ALA A 228 -15.06 5.99 -14.96
C ALA A 228 -14.40 4.90 -15.82
N ARG A 229 -13.28 5.23 -16.47
CA ARG A 229 -12.43 4.26 -17.17
C ARG A 229 -11.74 3.37 -16.12
N PHE A 230 -11.86 2.06 -16.25
CA PHE A 230 -11.14 1.12 -15.39
C PHE A 230 -9.89 0.57 -16.09
N ARG A 231 -8.78 0.54 -15.38
CA ARG A 231 -7.50 0.01 -15.85
C ARG A 231 -6.93 -0.93 -14.80
N LEU A 232 -6.38 -2.04 -15.25
CA LEU A 232 -5.74 -3.05 -14.40
C LEU A 232 -4.25 -3.12 -14.72
N ALA A 233 -3.43 -3.10 -13.69
CA ALA A 233 -1.99 -3.26 -13.81
C ALA A 233 -1.50 -4.34 -12.86
N MET A 234 -0.56 -5.17 -13.31
CA MET A 234 0.01 -6.23 -12.48
C MET A 234 1.53 -6.18 -12.48
N THR A 235 2.13 -5.96 -11.31
CA THR A 235 3.58 -6.02 -11.12
C THR A 235 4.03 -7.44 -10.76
N PRO A 236 5.17 -7.91 -11.27
CA PRO A 236 5.72 -9.21 -10.88
C PRO A 236 6.41 -9.13 -9.52
N LEU A 237 6.59 -10.28 -8.86
CA LEU A 237 7.52 -10.42 -7.75
C LEU A 237 8.96 -10.43 -8.29
N ARG A 238 9.92 -9.94 -7.50
CA ARG A 238 11.34 -9.89 -7.95
C ARG A 238 11.87 -11.24 -8.45
N ARG A 239 11.47 -12.36 -7.84
CA ARG A 239 11.88 -13.71 -8.22
C ARG A 239 11.28 -14.20 -9.54
N GLU A 240 10.28 -13.51 -10.08
CA GLU A 240 9.66 -13.84 -11.36
C GLU A 240 10.42 -13.24 -12.55
N ILE A 241 11.38 -12.36 -12.26
CA ILE A 241 12.23 -11.72 -13.28
C ILE A 241 13.35 -12.69 -13.69
N GLY A 242 13.51 -12.85 -15.00
CA GLY A 242 14.50 -13.77 -15.56
C GLY A 242 14.13 -15.25 -15.37
N GLU A 243 15.15 -16.11 -15.34
CA GLU A 243 14.95 -17.54 -15.12
C GLU A 243 14.99 -17.88 -13.61
N PRO A 244 14.13 -18.78 -13.11
CA PRO A 244 13.16 -19.62 -13.84
C PRO A 244 11.81 -18.94 -14.12
N GLY A 245 11.58 -17.69 -13.74
CA GLY A 245 10.30 -16.99 -13.93
C GLY A 245 9.22 -17.35 -12.92
N PRO A 246 7.95 -17.02 -13.22
CA PRO A 246 6.80 -17.39 -12.40
C PRO A 246 6.63 -18.91 -12.31
N LYS A 247 6.10 -19.38 -11.17
CA LYS A 247 5.77 -20.81 -10.98
C LYS A 247 4.52 -21.21 -11.77
N ASP A 248 4.36 -22.51 -12.04
CA ASP A 248 3.24 -23.03 -12.84
C ASP A 248 1.86 -22.58 -12.33
N TYR A 249 1.64 -22.54 -11.02
CA TYR A 249 0.36 -22.10 -10.45
C TYR A 249 0.15 -20.60 -10.60
N GLU A 250 1.21 -19.80 -10.64
CA GLU A 250 1.17 -18.36 -10.87
C GLU A 250 0.91 -18.06 -12.35
N LEU A 251 1.53 -18.80 -13.26
CA LEU A 251 1.22 -18.71 -14.69
C LEU A 251 -0.26 -18.99 -14.95
N LYS A 252 -0.81 -20.06 -14.35
CA LYS A 252 -2.26 -20.35 -14.45
C LYS A 252 -3.14 -19.23 -13.90
N ALA A 253 -2.72 -18.59 -12.80
CA ALA A 253 -3.46 -17.47 -12.23
C ALA A 253 -3.39 -16.24 -13.13
N ARG A 254 -2.21 -15.93 -13.70
CA ARG A 254 -2.02 -14.86 -14.70
C ARG A 254 -2.86 -15.09 -15.97
N ASP A 255 -2.92 -16.32 -16.46
CA ASP A 255 -3.75 -16.67 -17.63
C ASP A 255 -5.25 -16.42 -17.33
N ARG A 256 -5.71 -16.78 -16.13
CA ARG A 256 -7.09 -16.49 -15.70
C ARG A 256 -7.36 -14.99 -15.62
N LEU A 257 -6.42 -14.19 -15.07
CA LEU A 257 -6.52 -12.74 -15.00
C LEU A 257 -6.57 -12.13 -16.41
N LYS A 258 -5.70 -12.58 -17.31
CA LYS A 258 -5.68 -12.15 -18.71
C LYS A 258 -7.01 -12.47 -19.41
N SER A 259 -7.52 -13.68 -19.23
CA SER A 259 -8.82 -14.08 -19.78
C SER A 259 -9.98 -13.23 -19.23
N LEU A 260 -9.95 -12.88 -17.93
CA LEU A 260 -10.91 -11.94 -17.35
C LEU A 260 -10.80 -10.57 -18.02
N ALA A 261 -9.60 -10.01 -18.16
CA ALA A 261 -9.39 -8.71 -18.78
C ALA A 261 -9.89 -8.67 -20.24
N GLU A 262 -9.61 -9.73 -21.00
CA GLU A 262 -10.10 -9.88 -22.39
C GLU A 262 -11.63 -9.98 -22.43
N THR A 263 -12.24 -10.79 -21.58
CA THR A 263 -13.70 -11.01 -21.54
C THR A 263 -14.48 -9.77 -21.15
N GLU A 264 -13.99 -9.04 -20.15
CA GLU A 264 -14.62 -7.82 -19.62
C GLU A 264 -14.16 -6.54 -20.35
N ASN A 265 -13.33 -6.67 -21.40
CA ASN A 265 -12.73 -5.56 -22.15
C ASN A 265 -12.01 -4.56 -21.23
N ILE A 266 -11.27 -5.07 -20.25
CA ILE A 266 -10.47 -4.27 -19.31
C ILE A 266 -9.11 -3.98 -19.95
N GLU A 267 -8.69 -2.73 -19.92
CA GLU A 267 -7.31 -2.37 -20.26
C GLU A 267 -6.35 -2.95 -19.22
N TYR A 268 -5.52 -3.90 -19.64
CA TYR A 268 -4.62 -4.64 -18.77
C TYR A 268 -3.16 -4.42 -19.15
N ILE A 269 -2.34 -4.04 -18.16
CA ILE A 269 -0.88 -3.87 -18.30
C ILE A 269 -0.20 -4.93 -17.44
N ASP A 270 0.47 -5.89 -18.09
CA ASP A 270 1.36 -6.82 -17.41
C ASP A 270 2.79 -6.25 -17.39
N PHE A 271 3.31 -5.98 -16.20
CA PHE A 271 4.66 -5.46 -16.03
C PHE A 271 5.75 -6.53 -16.08
N LEU A 272 5.44 -7.82 -16.10
CA LEU A 272 6.45 -8.89 -16.15
C LEU A 272 7.34 -8.78 -17.40
N PRO A 273 6.82 -8.69 -18.64
CA PRO A 273 7.67 -8.48 -19.80
C PRO A 273 8.43 -7.16 -19.77
N ILE A 274 7.79 -6.08 -19.29
CA ILE A 274 8.40 -4.75 -19.20
C ILE A 274 9.60 -4.76 -18.25
N PHE A 275 9.50 -5.46 -17.11
CA PHE A 275 10.56 -5.56 -16.12
C PHE A 275 11.69 -6.50 -16.61
N ASN A 276 11.34 -7.58 -17.33
CA ASN A 276 12.32 -8.46 -17.94
C ASN A 276 13.17 -7.76 -19.03
N ASP A 277 12.57 -6.85 -19.79
CA ASP A 277 13.24 -6.08 -20.83
C ASP A 277 14.07 -4.91 -20.28
N HIS A 278 13.99 -4.62 -18.97
CA HIS A 278 14.76 -3.54 -18.36
C HIS A 278 16.27 -3.91 -18.31
N PRO A 279 17.20 -2.99 -18.66
CA PRO A 279 18.64 -3.30 -18.65
C PRO A 279 19.20 -3.78 -17.31
N GLN A 280 18.59 -3.33 -16.20
CA GLN A 280 18.99 -3.66 -14.83
C GLN A 280 17.73 -3.91 -13.99
N PRO A 281 17.03 -5.06 -14.18
CA PRO A 281 15.72 -5.27 -13.55
C PRO A 281 15.79 -5.36 -12.02
N GLU A 282 16.95 -5.72 -11.46
CA GLU A 282 17.19 -5.76 -10.02
C GLU A 282 17.10 -4.36 -9.37
N THR A 283 17.37 -3.27 -10.09
CA THR A 283 17.29 -1.89 -9.59
C THR A 283 15.84 -1.44 -9.38
N LEU A 284 14.89 -2.09 -10.04
CA LEU A 284 13.47 -1.78 -9.91
C LEU A 284 12.89 -2.19 -8.56
N TYR A 285 13.60 -2.98 -7.77
CA TYR A 285 13.12 -3.52 -6.50
C TYR A 285 13.94 -3.02 -5.31
N ARG A 286 13.22 -2.74 -4.23
CA ARG A 286 13.77 -2.52 -2.90
C ARG A 286 14.04 -3.84 -2.17
N ASP A 287 13.11 -4.79 -2.30
CA ASP A 287 13.16 -6.11 -1.67
C ASP A 287 12.55 -7.18 -2.60
N HIS A 288 11.94 -8.23 -2.09
CA HIS A 288 11.39 -9.33 -2.89
C HIS A 288 10.08 -8.99 -3.63
N ILE A 289 9.39 -7.91 -3.24
CA ILE A 289 8.08 -7.51 -3.77
C ILE A 289 7.97 -6.00 -3.98
N HIS A 290 8.48 -5.18 -3.04
CA HIS A 290 8.33 -3.74 -3.09
C HIS A 290 9.29 -3.10 -4.08
N LEU A 291 8.77 -2.12 -4.80
CA LEU A 291 9.54 -1.40 -5.80
C LEU A 291 10.48 -0.36 -5.17
N SER A 292 11.57 -0.09 -5.85
CA SER A 292 12.44 1.05 -5.60
C SER A 292 11.80 2.34 -6.15
N PRO A 293 12.33 3.54 -5.84
CA PRO A 293 11.89 4.77 -6.52
C PRO A 293 11.97 4.68 -8.05
N GLU A 294 12.96 3.97 -8.60
CA GLU A 294 13.10 3.72 -10.03
C GLU A 294 11.96 2.84 -10.55
N GLY A 295 11.65 1.75 -9.86
CA GLY A 295 10.52 0.87 -10.20
C GLY A 295 9.18 1.58 -10.10
N ASN A 296 8.96 2.37 -9.03
CA ASN A 296 7.76 3.20 -8.89
C ASN A 296 7.61 4.18 -10.05
N ARG A 297 8.72 4.80 -10.48
CA ARG A 297 8.72 5.73 -11.61
C ARG A 297 8.37 5.03 -12.92
N LEU A 298 8.97 3.86 -13.20
CA LEU A 298 8.68 3.08 -14.40
C LEU A 298 7.18 2.71 -14.48
N VAL A 299 6.62 2.23 -13.37
CA VAL A 299 5.19 1.92 -13.28
C VAL A 299 4.34 3.18 -13.50
N SER A 300 4.68 4.29 -12.85
CA SER A 300 3.97 5.56 -12.99
C SER A 300 3.98 6.07 -14.44
N ASP A 301 5.14 6.04 -15.09
CA ASP A 301 5.28 6.45 -16.50
C ASP A 301 4.34 5.64 -17.40
N ARG A 302 4.29 4.32 -17.23
CA ARG A 302 3.44 3.45 -18.04
C ARG A 302 1.94 3.63 -17.76
N LEU A 303 1.59 3.96 -16.52
CA LEU A 303 0.19 4.22 -16.14
C LEU A 303 -0.34 5.57 -16.64
N ILE A 304 0.51 6.48 -17.04
CA ILE A 304 0.12 7.80 -17.57
C ILE A 304 0.07 7.79 -19.11
N ASP A 305 0.93 7.01 -19.78
CA ASP A 305 1.17 7.06 -21.23
C ASP A 305 0.00 6.52 -22.07
N ASN A 306 -1.03 5.97 -21.47
CA ASN A 306 -2.21 5.41 -22.12
C ASN A 306 -3.45 6.14 -21.57
#